data_eef189b8c715568d7b35d76c5d76f7f6
#
_entry.id   eef189b8c715568d7b35d76c5d76f7f6
#
_cell.length_a   1.000
_cell.length_b   1.000
_cell.length_c   1.000
_cell.angle_alpha   90.00
_cell.angle_beta   90.00
_cell.angle_gamma   90.00
#
_symmetry.space_group_name_H-M   'P 1'
#
loop_
_entity.id
_entity.type
_entity.pdbx_description
1 polymer ?
#
loop_
_entity_poly.entity_id
_entity_poly.type
_entity_poly.pdbx_seq_one_letter_code
_entity_poly.pdbx_strand_id
1 'polypeptide(L)'
;MSNTMPGRPMRLAGREVKGAAQLREIVDACQTVRIAAVDNEGVFIVPMSFGYDWADPAGLEGSEEPRLALWVHSTVEGRKVDVFDAEPRVAIEMDVQEGVITGNYACAYSYAYRSIVGTGTVHRIQSPEMKRYGLERIMAHLAPDALPGFTDQALARTKIYCIDIEKFTGKQRA
;
A
#
# COMPACT_ATOMS: atom_id res chain seq x y z
N MET A 1 24.70 -6.11 -13.77
CA MET A 1 25.16 -5.80 -12.39
C MET A 1 24.15 -4.81 -11.82
N SER A 2 23.23 -5.29 -10.97
CA SER A 2 22.23 -4.43 -10.32
C SER A 2 22.93 -3.61 -9.23
N ASN A 3 23.06 -2.30 -9.47
CA ASN A 3 23.62 -1.36 -8.51
C ASN A 3 22.50 -0.93 -7.54
N THR A 4 22.03 -1.85 -6.71
CA THR A 4 21.12 -1.50 -5.61
C THR A 4 21.93 -0.76 -4.54
N MET A 5 21.83 0.56 -4.54
CA MET A 5 22.32 1.36 -3.42
C MET A 5 21.67 0.84 -2.14
N PRO A 6 22.43 0.54 -1.08
CA PRO A 6 21.83 0.14 0.19
C PRO A 6 20.88 1.25 0.64
N GLY A 7 19.64 0.87 0.98
CA GLY A 7 18.66 1.84 1.44
C GLY A 7 19.18 2.62 2.64
N ARG A 8 18.91 3.94 2.69
CA ARG A 8 19.29 4.76 3.83
C ARG A 8 18.66 4.17 5.11
N PRO A 9 19.44 3.89 6.17
CA PRO A 9 18.91 3.35 7.42
C PRO A 9 17.90 4.34 8.04
N MET A 10 16.91 3.81 8.74
CA MET A 10 15.91 4.62 9.44
C MET A 10 16.61 5.47 10.53
N ARG A 11 16.44 6.79 10.47
CA ARG A 11 17.09 7.73 11.41
C ARG A 11 16.76 7.45 12.89
N LEU A 12 15.53 7.01 13.15
CA LEU A 12 15.05 6.64 14.49
C LEU A 12 14.83 5.13 14.54
N ALA A 13 15.91 4.36 14.55
CA ALA A 13 15.89 2.90 14.51
C ALA A 13 15.04 2.26 15.62
N GLY A 14 14.95 2.90 16.81
CA GLY A 14 14.08 2.42 17.90
C GLY A 14 12.56 2.49 17.60
N ARG A 15 12.16 3.11 16.49
CA ARG A 15 10.76 3.16 16.04
C ARG A 15 10.48 2.23 14.87
N GLU A 16 11.48 1.53 14.38
CA GLU A 16 11.34 0.60 13.28
C GLU A 16 10.56 -0.64 13.73
N VAL A 17 9.58 -1.02 12.94
CA VAL A 17 8.84 -2.28 13.09
C VAL A 17 9.48 -3.32 12.18
N LYS A 18 10.04 -4.38 12.76
CA LYS A 18 10.81 -5.40 12.01
C LYS A 18 10.08 -6.73 11.87
N GLY A 19 9.15 -7.03 12.77
CA GLY A 19 8.43 -8.31 12.74
C GLY A 19 7.40 -8.37 11.63
N ALA A 20 7.41 -9.41 10.79
CA ALA A 20 6.46 -9.60 9.70
C ALA A 20 4.99 -9.54 10.18
N ALA A 21 4.67 -10.18 11.31
CA ALA A 21 3.34 -10.14 11.90
C ALA A 21 2.92 -8.71 12.29
N GLN A 22 3.81 -7.94 12.93
CA GLN A 22 3.52 -6.54 13.30
C GLN A 22 3.38 -5.63 12.08
N LEU A 23 4.18 -5.83 11.04
CA LEU A 23 4.04 -5.12 9.76
C LEU A 23 2.68 -5.40 9.13
N ARG A 24 2.26 -6.67 9.12
CA ARG A 24 0.94 -7.07 8.63
C ARG A 24 -0.19 -6.44 9.43
N GLU A 25 -0.11 -6.41 10.76
CA GLU A 25 -1.09 -5.74 11.63
C GLU A 25 -1.25 -4.24 11.29
N ILE A 26 -0.18 -3.56 10.87
CA ILE A 26 -0.28 -2.17 10.41
C ILE A 26 -1.06 -2.10 9.11
N VAL A 27 -0.75 -2.96 8.14
CA VAL A 27 -1.47 -3.01 6.86
C VAL A 27 -2.95 -3.32 7.08
N ASP A 28 -3.27 -4.29 7.94
CA ASP A 28 -4.63 -4.68 8.30
C ASP A 28 -5.44 -3.51 8.91
N ALA A 29 -4.79 -2.69 9.72
CA ALA A 29 -5.44 -1.57 10.40
C ALA A 29 -5.64 -0.33 9.51
N CYS A 30 -4.89 -0.19 8.41
CA CYS A 30 -4.99 0.94 7.48
C CYS A 30 -6.15 0.75 6.52
N GLN A 31 -6.99 1.78 6.33
CA GLN A 31 -8.12 1.75 5.40
C GLN A 31 -7.82 2.44 4.07
N THR A 32 -6.76 3.23 4.03
CA THR A 32 -6.39 4.05 2.87
C THR A 32 -4.90 3.96 2.63
N VAL A 33 -4.53 3.72 1.39
CA VAL A 33 -3.16 3.89 0.91
C VAL A 33 -3.05 5.18 0.12
N ARG A 34 -2.00 5.97 0.38
CA ARG A 34 -1.62 7.14 -0.41
C ARG A 34 -0.55 6.73 -1.40
N ILE A 35 -0.83 6.91 -2.68
CA ILE A 35 0.06 6.51 -3.77
C ILE A 35 0.58 7.76 -4.44
N ALA A 36 1.90 7.94 -4.42
CA ALA A 36 2.59 9.05 -5.07
C ALA A 36 3.22 8.58 -6.37
N ALA A 37 2.97 9.31 -7.43
CA ALA A 37 3.54 9.10 -8.76
C ALA A 37 4.02 10.42 -9.38
N VAL A 38 4.68 10.32 -10.52
CA VAL A 38 5.22 11.46 -11.27
C VAL A 38 4.76 11.38 -12.71
N ASP A 39 4.34 12.49 -13.26
CA ASP A 39 4.07 12.68 -14.68
C ASP A 39 4.71 13.99 -15.20
N ASN A 40 4.33 14.44 -16.40
CA ASN A 40 4.82 15.67 -17.01
C ASN A 40 4.35 16.96 -16.28
N GLU A 41 3.31 16.89 -15.45
CA GLU A 41 2.83 17.98 -14.61
C GLU A 41 3.52 17.99 -13.23
N GLY A 42 4.32 16.98 -12.91
CA GLY A 42 5.08 16.85 -11.66
C GLY A 42 4.59 15.73 -10.76
N VAL A 43 4.99 15.80 -9.49
CA VAL A 43 4.59 14.83 -8.46
C VAL A 43 3.13 15.05 -8.08
N PHE A 44 2.37 13.96 -7.97
CA PHE A 44 1.04 14.00 -7.39
C PHE A 44 0.83 12.81 -6.43
N ILE A 45 -0.18 12.91 -5.59
CA ILE A 45 -0.55 11.88 -4.62
C ILE A 45 -2.06 11.65 -4.65
N VAL A 46 -2.47 10.40 -4.57
CA VAL A 46 -3.89 10.02 -4.49
C VAL A 46 -4.14 9.06 -3.33
N PRO A 47 -5.12 9.35 -2.45
CA PRO A 47 -5.62 8.39 -1.47
C PRO A 47 -6.57 7.41 -2.16
N MET A 48 -6.41 6.12 -1.85
CA MET A 48 -7.25 5.06 -2.40
C MET A 48 -7.58 4.02 -1.34
N SER A 49 -8.80 3.50 -1.36
CA SER A 49 -9.12 2.24 -0.68
C SER A 49 -8.37 1.12 -1.38
N PHE A 50 -7.93 0.13 -0.62
CA PHE A 50 -7.13 -0.97 -1.14
C PHE A 50 -7.54 -2.32 -0.55
N GLY A 51 -7.14 -3.38 -1.23
CA GLY A 51 -7.00 -4.71 -0.68
C GLY A 51 -5.55 -5.13 -0.81
N TYR A 52 -5.18 -6.29 -0.26
CA TYR A 52 -3.80 -6.72 -0.33
C TYR A 52 -3.65 -8.24 -0.32
N ASP A 53 -2.53 -8.70 -0.83
CA ASP A 53 -1.99 -10.04 -0.61
C ASP A 53 -0.72 -9.91 0.23
N TRP A 54 -0.59 -10.82 1.18
CA TRP A 54 0.55 -10.91 2.07
C TRP A 54 1.15 -12.32 2.02
N ALA A 55 2.46 -12.42 1.86
CA ALA A 55 3.18 -13.67 2.01
C ALA A 55 4.26 -13.54 3.06
N ASP A 56 4.20 -14.41 4.07
CA ASP A 56 5.20 -14.46 5.14
C ASP A 56 6.54 -15.00 4.64
N PRO A 57 7.67 -14.55 5.22
CA PRO A 57 9.00 -15.04 4.83
C PRO A 57 9.15 -16.55 4.90
N ALA A 58 8.52 -17.19 5.88
CA ALA A 58 8.56 -18.65 6.05
C ALA A 58 7.99 -19.45 4.87
N GLY A 59 7.15 -18.83 4.03
CA GLY A 59 6.58 -19.41 2.82
C GLY A 59 7.35 -19.06 1.53
N LEU A 60 8.43 -18.30 1.63
CA LEU A 60 9.17 -17.77 0.50
C LEU A 60 10.61 -18.30 0.52
N GLU A 61 10.97 -19.17 -0.43
CA GLU A 61 12.33 -19.67 -0.55
C GLU A 61 13.33 -18.50 -0.72
N GLY A 62 14.33 -18.42 0.17
CA GLY A 62 15.43 -17.46 0.10
C GLY A 62 15.06 -16.01 0.44
N SER A 63 13.90 -15.75 1.05
CA SER A 63 13.51 -14.42 1.51
C SER A 63 13.46 -14.35 3.03
N GLU A 64 14.08 -13.32 3.61
CA GLU A 64 13.96 -12.97 5.03
C GLU A 64 12.88 -11.92 5.28
N GLU A 65 12.34 -11.31 4.22
CA GLU A 65 11.35 -10.24 4.28
C GLU A 65 9.99 -10.71 3.70
N PRO A 66 8.86 -10.24 4.26
CA PRO A 66 7.54 -10.53 3.72
C PRO A 66 7.34 -9.85 2.36
N ARG A 67 6.43 -10.42 1.55
CA ARG A 67 5.97 -9.78 0.31
C ARG A 67 4.60 -9.18 0.50
N LEU A 68 4.39 -8.02 -0.10
CA LEU A 68 3.15 -7.27 -0.08
C LEU A 68 2.78 -6.87 -1.50
N ALA A 69 1.56 -7.18 -1.93
CA ALA A 69 0.95 -6.64 -3.14
C ALA A 69 -0.33 -5.91 -2.78
N LEU A 70 -0.54 -4.72 -3.31
CA LEU A 70 -1.73 -3.90 -3.07
C LEU A 70 -2.64 -3.92 -4.29
N TRP A 71 -3.93 -4.09 -4.05
CA TRP A 71 -4.97 -4.05 -5.08
C TRP A 71 -5.77 -2.78 -4.94
N VAL A 72 -5.87 -2.01 -6.01
CA VAL A 72 -6.63 -0.76 -6.06
C VAL A 72 -7.50 -0.70 -7.31
N HIS A 73 -8.59 0.08 -7.24
CA HIS A 73 -9.48 0.26 -8.39
C HIS A 73 -9.67 1.73 -8.74
N SER A 74 -10.03 1.98 -9.98
CA SER A 74 -10.33 3.31 -10.48
C SER A 74 -11.45 3.27 -11.52
N THR A 75 -12.01 4.45 -11.83
CA THR A 75 -12.75 4.71 -13.06
C THR A 75 -11.85 4.48 -14.28
N VAL A 76 -12.41 4.61 -15.48
CA VAL A 76 -11.66 4.39 -16.73
C VAL A 76 -10.89 5.62 -17.21
N GLU A 77 -11.07 6.79 -16.59
CA GLU A 77 -10.51 8.08 -16.99
C GLU A 77 -9.91 8.86 -15.81
N GLY A 78 -9.00 9.78 -16.10
CA GLY A 78 -8.41 10.74 -15.19
C GLY A 78 -6.91 10.57 -15.00
N ARG A 79 -6.24 11.61 -14.51
CA ARG A 79 -4.77 11.73 -14.38
C ARG A 79 -4.10 10.48 -13.80
N LYS A 80 -4.64 9.91 -12.70
CA LYS A 80 -4.05 8.70 -12.11
C LYS A 80 -4.15 7.49 -13.05
N VAL A 81 -5.22 7.41 -13.85
CA VAL A 81 -5.43 6.32 -14.80
C VAL A 81 -4.41 6.39 -15.92
N ASP A 82 -4.18 7.60 -16.47
CA ASP A 82 -3.20 7.81 -17.54
C ASP A 82 -1.79 7.43 -17.07
N VAL A 83 -1.45 7.78 -15.83
CA VAL A 83 -0.16 7.45 -15.25
C VAL A 83 -0.06 5.96 -14.91
N PHE A 84 -1.06 5.38 -14.27
CA PHE A 84 -1.03 3.97 -13.85
C PHE A 84 -1.07 3.01 -15.04
N ASP A 85 -1.70 3.39 -16.15
CA ASP A 85 -1.69 2.60 -17.39
C ASP A 85 -0.29 2.50 -18.03
N ALA A 86 0.63 3.40 -17.69
CA ALA A 86 2.04 3.33 -18.09
C ALA A 86 2.89 2.44 -17.14
N GLU A 87 2.26 1.80 -16.16
CA GLU A 87 2.90 0.89 -15.19
C GLU A 87 4.12 1.50 -14.49
N PRO A 88 3.98 2.68 -13.83
CA PRO A 88 5.10 3.40 -13.26
C PRO A 88 5.58 2.77 -11.96
N ARG A 89 6.81 3.13 -11.56
CA ARG A 89 7.21 3.01 -10.16
C ARG A 89 6.52 4.10 -9.34
N VAL A 90 6.07 3.72 -8.16
CA VAL A 90 5.34 4.59 -7.23
C VAL A 90 5.93 4.50 -5.82
N ALA A 91 5.68 5.53 -5.03
CA ALA A 91 5.84 5.44 -3.59
C ALA A 91 4.46 5.26 -2.94
N ILE A 92 4.41 4.48 -1.86
CA ILE A 92 3.19 4.30 -1.08
C ILE A 92 3.42 4.72 0.36
N GLU A 93 2.36 5.20 0.97
CA GLU A 93 2.28 5.47 2.39
C GLU A 93 0.89 5.08 2.90
N MET A 94 0.84 4.48 4.10
CA MET A 94 -0.39 4.25 4.85
C MET A 94 -0.12 4.38 6.34
N ASP A 95 -1.07 4.93 7.09
CA ASP A 95 -0.91 5.16 8.52
C ASP A 95 -2.20 4.94 9.32
N VAL A 96 -2.00 4.66 10.59
CA VAL A 96 -3.04 4.67 11.63
C VAL A 96 -2.62 5.66 12.71
N GLN A 97 -3.51 6.61 12.99
CA GLN A 97 -3.32 7.59 14.06
C GLN A 97 -3.95 7.05 15.35
N GLU A 98 -3.15 6.98 16.43
CA GLU A 98 -3.55 6.38 17.72
C GLU A 98 -3.77 7.42 18.84
N GLY A 99 -3.63 8.71 18.51
CA GLY A 99 -3.95 9.81 19.43
C GLY A 99 -2.79 10.76 19.71
N VAL A 100 -3.06 11.79 20.49
CA VAL A 100 -2.09 12.82 20.86
C VAL A 100 -1.27 12.38 22.07
N ILE A 101 0.05 12.44 21.94
CA ILE A 101 0.99 12.33 23.05
C ILE A 101 1.16 13.74 23.63
N THR A 102 0.74 13.93 24.87
CA THR A 102 0.85 15.22 25.57
C THR A 102 2.20 15.36 26.28
N GLY A 103 2.62 16.59 26.53
CA GLY A 103 3.85 16.88 27.24
C GLY A 103 3.79 18.22 27.99
N ASN A 104 4.76 18.50 28.83
CA ASN A 104 4.80 19.70 29.65
C ASN A 104 5.18 20.98 28.91
N TYR A 105 5.59 20.87 27.63
CA TYR A 105 5.95 22.01 26.76
C TYR A 105 5.67 21.65 25.31
N ALA A 106 5.52 22.65 24.42
CA ALA A 106 5.04 22.47 23.05
C ALA A 106 5.82 21.42 22.24
N CYS A 107 7.15 21.37 22.34
CA CYS A 107 7.95 20.41 21.59
C CYS A 107 7.87 18.97 22.13
N ALA A 108 7.22 18.76 23.28
CA ALA A 108 6.97 17.44 23.84
C ALA A 108 5.65 16.82 23.32
N TYR A 109 4.76 17.64 22.74
CA TYR A 109 3.57 17.13 22.09
C TYR A 109 3.90 16.38 20.80
N SER A 110 3.18 15.32 20.53
CA SER A 110 3.36 14.50 19.33
C SER A 110 2.09 13.70 19.04
N TYR A 111 2.12 12.92 17.98
CA TYR A 111 1.10 11.92 17.66
C TYR A 111 1.64 10.50 17.85
N ALA A 112 0.85 9.65 18.46
CA ALA A 112 1.04 8.21 18.42
C ALA A 112 0.55 7.70 17.05
N TYR A 113 1.33 6.87 16.40
CA TYR A 113 1.02 6.36 15.07
C TYR A 113 1.73 5.06 14.76
N ARG A 114 1.16 4.31 13.83
CA ARG A 114 1.83 3.23 13.10
C ARG A 114 1.72 3.50 11.61
N SER A 115 2.78 3.29 10.86
CA SER A 115 2.78 3.57 9.41
C SER A 115 3.65 2.60 8.63
N ILE A 116 3.31 2.43 7.35
CA ILE A 116 4.11 1.77 6.33
C ILE A 116 4.47 2.80 5.26
N VAL A 117 5.71 2.80 4.85
CA VAL A 117 6.20 3.54 3.68
C VAL A 117 6.93 2.56 2.77
N GLY A 118 6.66 2.61 1.49
CA GLY A 118 7.27 1.68 0.53
C GLY A 118 7.36 2.23 -0.87
N THR A 119 7.97 1.44 -1.74
CA THR A 119 8.02 1.66 -3.19
C THR A 119 7.67 0.39 -3.91
N GLY A 120 7.05 0.52 -5.07
CA GLY A 120 6.63 -0.61 -5.88
C GLY A 120 6.35 -0.21 -7.32
N THR A 121 5.96 -1.19 -8.12
CA THR A 121 5.59 -1.01 -9.52
C THR A 121 4.11 -1.29 -9.70
N VAL A 122 3.42 -0.39 -10.40
CA VAL A 122 2.01 -0.57 -10.76
C VAL A 122 1.91 -1.50 -11.95
N HIS A 123 0.97 -2.45 -11.90
CA HIS A 123 0.62 -3.34 -13.00
C HIS A 123 -0.87 -3.22 -13.31
N ARG A 124 -1.19 -2.94 -14.56
CA ARG A 124 -2.57 -2.90 -15.04
C ARG A 124 -3.12 -4.30 -15.22
N ILE A 125 -4.25 -4.58 -14.60
CA ILE A 125 -4.91 -5.89 -14.68
C ILE A 125 -5.93 -5.88 -15.82
N GLN A 126 -5.73 -6.77 -16.79
CA GLN A 126 -6.60 -6.88 -17.97
C GLN A 126 -7.52 -8.10 -17.90
N SER A 127 -7.05 -9.23 -17.36
CA SER A 127 -7.84 -10.45 -17.21
C SER A 127 -9.10 -10.23 -16.37
N PRO A 128 -10.31 -10.57 -16.87
CA PRO A 128 -11.55 -10.47 -16.09
C PRO A 128 -11.50 -11.25 -14.77
N GLU A 129 -10.84 -12.39 -14.76
CA GLU A 129 -10.65 -13.23 -13.58
C GLU A 129 -9.81 -12.50 -12.53
N MET A 130 -8.65 -11.95 -12.93
CA MET A 130 -7.78 -11.20 -12.02
C MET A 130 -8.39 -9.86 -11.59
N LYS A 131 -9.21 -9.23 -12.42
CA LYS A 131 -10.00 -8.06 -12.01
C LYS A 131 -10.98 -8.42 -10.89
N ARG A 132 -11.69 -9.54 -11.03
CA ARG A 132 -12.59 -10.04 -9.99
C ARG A 132 -11.84 -10.33 -8.71
N TYR A 133 -10.71 -11.04 -8.81
CA TYR A 133 -9.83 -11.31 -7.67
C TYR A 133 -9.40 -10.04 -6.95
N GLY A 134 -8.90 -9.02 -7.68
CA GLY A 134 -8.48 -7.75 -7.08
C GLY A 134 -9.62 -7.02 -6.36
N LEU A 135 -10.84 -7.02 -6.93
CA LEU A 135 -12.01 -6.46 -6.26
C LEU A 135 -12.41 -7.24 -5.01
N GLU A 136 -12.30 -8.56 -5.04
CA GLU A 136 -12.54 -9.43 -3.87
C GLU A 136 -11.53 -9.12 -2.75
N ARG A 137 -10.26 -8.90 -3.09
CA ARG A 137 -9.24 -8.46 -2.10
C ARG A 137 -9.60 -7.11 -1.49
N ILE A 138 -10.01 -6.13 -2.30
CA ILE A 138 -10.44 -4.81 -1.82
C ILE A 138 -11.64 -4.95 -0.89
N MET A 139 -12.64 -5.73 -1.26
CA MET A 139 -13.84 -5.93 -0.43
C MET A 139 -13.54 -6.71 0.84
N ALA A 140 -12.70 -7.73 0.78
CA ALA A 140 -12.31 -8.51 1.96
C ALA A 140 -11.59 -7.65 3.02
N HIS A 141 -10.86 -6.60 2.57
CA HIS A 141 -10.19 -5.68 3.47
C HIS A 141 -11.13 -4.56 3.96
N LEU A 142 -11.91 -3.97 3.05
CA LEU A 142 -12.74 -2.80 3.33
C LEU A 142 -14.05 -3.15 4.04
N ALA A 143 -14.67 -4.26 3.67
CA ALA A 143 -16.00 -4.68 4.12
C ALA A 143 -16.09 -6.22 4.16
N PRO A 144 -15.39 -6.89 5.11
CA PRO A 144 -15.25 -8.34 5.15
C PRO A 144 -16.59 -9.08 5.30
N ASP A 145 -17.59 -8.43 5.88
CA ASP A 145 -18.93 -9.01 6.05
C ASP A 145 -19.84 -8.83 4.82
N ALA A 146 -19.40 -8.06 3.81
CA ALA A 146 -20.18 -7.87 2.61
C ALA A 146 -19.93 -8.99 1.60
N LEU A 147 -21.00 -9.43 0.92
CA LEU A 147 -20.95 -10.43 -0.15
C LEU A 147 -21.34 -9.79 -1.50
N PRO A 148 -20.54 -8.85 -2.03
CA PRO A 148 -20.87 -8.16 -3.25
C PRO A 148 -20.74 -9.10 -4.45
N GLY A 149 -21.77 -9.12 -5.30
CA GLY A 149 -21.66 -9.69 -6.63
C GLY A 149 -21.02 -8.68 -7.59
N PHE A 150 -20.10 -9.13 -8.43
CA PHE A 150 -19.54 -8.32 -9.51
C PHE A 150 -20.12 -8.76 -10.84
N THR A 151 -20.86 -7.89 -11.52
CA THR A 151 -21.36 -8.14 -12.87
C THR A 151 -20.25 -7.88 -13.89
N ASP A 152 -20.30 -8.57 -15.04
CA ASP A 152 -19.32 -8.34 -16.11
C ASP A 152 -19.36 -6.89 -16.63
N GLN A 153 -20.53 -6.26 -16.60
CA GLN A 153 -20.68 -4.85 -16.95
C GLN A 153 -19.95 -3.93 -15.97
N ALA A 154 -19.99 -4.22 -14.66
CA ALA A 154 -19.26 -3.47 -13.64
C ALA A 154 -17.73 -3.65 -13.82
N LEU A 155 -17.29 -4.89 -14.08
CA LEU A 155 -15.88 -5.20 -14.35
C LEU A 155 -15.36 -4.49 -15.60
N ALA A 156 -16.17 -4.38 -16.66
CA ALA A 156 -15.78 -3.68 -17.88
C ALA A 156 -15.56 -2.16 -17.67
N ARG A 157 -16.29 -1.55 -16.73
CA ARG A 157 -16.24 -0.13 -16.43
C ARG A 157 -15.23 0.24 -15.30
N THR A 158 -14.51 -0.76 -14.78
CA THR A 158 -13.59 -0.57 -13.67
C THR A 158 -12.19 -0.97 -14.11
N LYS A 159 -11.23 -0.10 -13.86
CA LYS A 159 -9.80 -0.42 -13.96
C LYS A 159 -9.31 -0.94 -12.62
N ILE A 160 -8.55 -2.02 -12.67
CA ILE A 160 -7.91 -2.63 -11.50
C ILE A 160 -6.41 -2.60 -11.74
N TYR A 161 -5.69 -2.25 -10.68
CA TYR A 161 -4.24 -2.26 -10.66
C TYR A 161 -3.75 -3.09 -9.48
N CYS A 162 -2.68 -3.84 -9.70
CA CYS A 162 -1.89 -4.46 -8.66
C CYS A 162 -0.59 -3.66 -8.50
N ILE A 163 -0.23 -3.31 -7.29
CA ILE A 163 1.05 -2.66 -6.99
C ILE A 163 1.91 -3.70 -6.29
N ASP A 164 2.92 -4.19 -6.99
CA ASP A 164 3.91 -5.09 -6.42
C ASP A 164 4.91 -4.26 -5.61
N ILE A 165 4.89 -4.45 -4.28
CA ILE A 165 5.73 -3.67 -3.36
C ILE A 165 7.11 -4.30 -3.30
N GLU A 166 8.08 -3.63 -3.88
CA GLU A 166 9.47 -4.06 -3.98
C GLU A 166 10.22 -3.89 -2.65
N LYS A 167 9.86 -2.86 -1.89
CA LYS A 167 10.48 -2.53 -0.61
C LYS A 167 9.53 -1.71 0.26
N PHE A 168 9.45 -2.05 1.53
CA PHE A 168 8.68 -1.26 2.51
C PHE A 168 9.31 -1.32 3.91
N THR A 169 8.96 -0.36 4.73
CA THR A 169 9.38 -0.27 6.13
C THR A 169 8.20 0.12 7.00
N GLY A 170 8.14 -0.45 8.19
CA GLY A 170 7.18 -0.07 9.22
C GLY A 170 7.80 0.85 10.25
N LYS A 171 7.00 1.77 10.75
CA LYS A 171 7.40 2.69 11.81
C LYS A 171 6.26 2.90 12.79
N GLN A 172 6.60 2.96 14.10
CA GLN A 172 5.61 3.23 15.15
C GLN A 172 6.13 4.23 16.17
N ARG A 173 5.20 4.92 16.80
CA ARG A 173 5.39 5.72 18.00
C ARG A 173 4.17 5.55 18.89
N ALA A 174 4.36 4.96 20.08
CA ALA A 174 3.41 4.93 21.17
C ALA A 174 3.62 6.12 22.10
#